data_06c4e00a600adfe098c686d47c657a70
#
_entry.id   06c4e00a600adfe098c686d47c657a70
#
_cell.length_a   1.000
_cell.length_b   1.000
_cell.length_c   1.000
_cell.angle_alpha   90.00
_cell.angle_beta   90.00
_cell.angle_gamma   90.00
#
_symmetry.space_group_name_H-M   'P 1'
#
loop_
_entity.id
_entity.type
_entity.pdbx_description
1 polymer ?
#
loop_
_entity_poly.entity_id
_entity_poly.type
_entity_poly.pdbx_seq_one_letter_code
_entity_poly.pdbx_strand_id
1 'polypeptide(L)'
;KERNMGSCGLPLPGMSVRIVNDNDLDVKPGEEGELICRGPNVMIGYHKKENETDKILKNGWYYTGDLAKQDLNGFITITGRLKEIIIRGGQNISPTEVEEAILKNPKILDCAVVGLKHSELGEIPAAFVILKEGEIFNENEIKNFCTNELSKYKIPDIVKKIDFIPRTGSGKTMRYKLIQNYEEKSI
;
A
#
# COMPACT_ATOMS: atom_id res chain seq x y z
N LYS A 1 -22.09 3.63 19.35
CA LYS A 1 -21.32 2.76 18.43
C LYS A 1 -19.86 3.17 18.56
N GLU A 2 -19.01 2.25 19.00
CA GLU A 2 -17.56 2.45 19.02
C GLU A 2 -17.09 2.69 17.58
N ARG A 3 -16.23 3.71 17.41
CA ARG A 3 -15.53 3.97 16.15
C ARG A 3 -14.13 3.44 16.29
N ASN A 4 -13.71 2.57 15.38
CA ASN A 4 -12.31 2.14 15.29
C ASN A 4 -11.59 3.11 14.34
N MET A 5 -10.84 4.05 14.92
CA MET A 5 -10.07 5.03 14.14
C MET A 5 -9.00 4.30 13.30
N GLY A 6 -8.89 4.69 12.04
CA GLY A 6 -7.99 4.04 11.07
C GLY A 6 -8.61 2.86 10.30
N SER A 7 -9.80 2.38 10.70
CA SER A 7 -10.53 1.38 9.91
C SER A 7 -11.51 2.01 8.92
N CYS A 8 -11.82 1.31 7.83
CA CYS A 8 -12.90 1.69 6.93
C CYS A 8 -14.30 1.26 7.46
N GLY A 9 -14.34 0.62 8.62
CA GLY A 9 -15.60 0.26 9.30
C GLY A 9 -15.98 -1.20 9.12
N LEU A 10 -17.27 -1.46 9.30
CA LEU A 10 -17.91 -2.77 9.15
C LEU A 10 -18.54 -2.89 7.76
N PRO A 11 -18.69 -4.11 7.24
CA PRO A 11 -19.44 -4.35 6.00
C PRO A 11 -20.84 -3.78 6.06
N LEU A 12 -21.33 -3.21 4.96
CA LEU A 12 -22.72 -2.76 4.86
C LEU A 12 -23.68 -3.95 4.95
N PRO A 13 -24.92 -3.75 5.46
CA PRO A 13 -25.95 -4.77 5.43
C PRO A 13 -26.15 -5.33 4.02
N GLY A 14 -26.18 -6.66 3.88
CA GLY A 14 -26.30 -7.35 2.60
C GLY A 14 -24.98 -7.59 1.86
N MET A 15 -23.85 -7.07 2.37
CA MET A 15 -22.51 -7.36 1.88
C MET A 15 -21.86 -8.46 2.69
N SER A 16 -21.23 -9.41 1.98
CA SER A 16 -20.29 -10.36 2.56
C SER A 16 -18.87 -9.92 2.22
N VAL A 17 -18.00 -9.99 3.22
CA VAL A 17 -16.57 -9.64 3.07
C VAL A 17 -15.75 -10.78 3.65
N ARG A 18 -14.64 -11.10 3.01
CA ARG A 18 -13.62 -12.04 3.50
C ARG A 18 -12.23 -11.42 3.28
N ILE A 19 -11.29 -11.82 4.10
CA ILE A 19 -9.87 -11.56 3.89
C ILE A 19 -9.22 -12.91 3.67
N VAL A 20 -8.61 -13.09 2.51
CA VAL A 20 -8.13 -14.39 2.06
C VAL A 20 -6.63 -14.37 1.73
N ASN A 21 -5.99 -15.51 1.89
CA ASN A 21 -4.62 -15.73 1.44
C ASN A 21 -4.57 -16.15 -0.04
N ASP A 22 -3.38 -16.41 -0.57
CA ASP A 22 -3.14 -16.81 -1.97
C ASP A 22 -3.82 -18.14 -2.37
N ASN A 23 -4.30 -18.93 -1.41
CA ASN A 23 -5.04 -20.17 -1.63
C ASN A 23 -6.56 -19.99 -1.48
N ASP A 24 -7.07 -18.75 -1.47
CA ASP A 24 -8.49 -18.41 -1.25
C ASP A 24 -9.05 -18.86 0.11
N LEU A 25 -8.19 -19.12 1.10
CA LEU A 25 -8.58 -19.49 2.46
C LEU A 25 -8.64 -18.25 3.33
N ASP A 26 -9.67 -18.17 4.21
CA ASP A 26 -9.80 -17.09 5.19
C ASP A 26 -8.58 -17.04 6.10
N VAL A 27 -8.03 -15.86 6.29
CA VAL A 27 -6.98 -15.60 7.27
C VAL A 27 -7.58 -15.41 8.68
N LYS A 28 -6.77 -15.56 9.72
CA LYS A 28 -7.22 -15.31 11.09
C LYS A 28 -7.40 -13.82 11.34
N PRO A 29 -8.26 -13.42 12.30
CA PRO A 29 -8.36 -12.03 12.71
C PRO A 29 -7.01 -11.44 13.06
N GLY A 30 -6.70 -10.27 12.49
CA GLY A 30 -5.42 -9.57 12.62
C GLY A 30 -4.36 -9.96 11.60
N GLU A 31 -4.52 -11.08 10.88
CA GLU A 31 -3.64 -11.45 9.78
C GLU A 31 -4.02 -10.66 8.49
N GLU A 32 -3.03 -10.43 7.63
CA GLU A 32 -3.20 -9.72 6.37
C GLU A 32 -3.53 -10.69 5.23
N GLY A 33 -4.42 -10.25 4.35
CA GLY A 33 -4.78 -10.96 3.14
C GLY A 33 -5.49 -10.06 2.14
N GLU A 34 -5.86 -10.61 0.97
CA GLU A 34 -6.65 -9.87 0.00
C GLU A 34 -8.09 -9.71 0.47
N LEU A 35 -8.59 -8.48 0.42
CA LEU A 35 -9.98 -8.16 0.66
C LEU A 35 -10.82 -8.60 -0.54
N ILE A 36 -11.76 -9.53 -0.32
CA ILE A 36 -12.75 -9.90 -1.31
C ILE A 36 -14.16 -9.62 -0.79
N CYS A 37 -15.06 -9.26 -1.69
CA CYS A 37 -16.42 -8.94 -1.30
C CYS A 37 -17.46 -9.49 -2.28
N ARG A 38 -18.69 -9.70 -1.77
CA ARG A 38 -19.84 -10.13 -2.53
C ARG A 38 -21.09 -9.44 -2.01
N GLY A 39 -21.98 -9.01 -2.90
CA GLY A 39 -23.23 -8.37 -2.54
C GLY A 39 -23.89 -7.63 -3.70
N PRO A 40 -25.06 -7.03 -3.47
CA PRO A 40 -25.87 -6.42 -4.53
C PRO A 40 -25.25 -5.16 -5.14
N ASN A 41 -24.27 -4.56 -4.50
CA ASN A 41 -23.55 -3.37 -5.00
C ASN A 41 -22.24 -3.71 -5.74
N VAL A 42 -21.90 -5.01 -5.84
CA VAL A 42 -20.78 -5.44 -6.67
C VAL A 42 -21.21 -5.37 -8.14
N MET A 43 -20.33 -4.82 -8.98
CA MET A 43 -20.59 -4.70 -10.42
C MET A 43 -20.78 -6.07 -11.07
N ILE A 44 -21.50 -6.12 -12.19
CA ILE A 44 -21.64 -7.33 -13.00
C ILE A 44 -20.41 -7.59 -13.89
N GLY A 45 -19.57 -6.61 -14.12
CA GLY A 45 -18.32 -6.69 -14.90
C GLY A 45 -17.92 -5.38 -15.54
N TYR A 46 -16.76 -5.36 -16.15
CA TYR A 46 -16.28 -4.25 -16.97
C TYR A 46 -16.91 -4.25 -18.36
N HIS A 47 -17.39 -3.11 -18.81
CA HIS A 47 -18.02 -2.99 -20.12
C HIS A 47 -17.07 -3.42 -21.26
N LYS A 48 -17.48 -4.44 -22.05
CA LYS A 48 -16.72 -5.01 -23.17
C LYS A 48 -15.31 -5.52 -22.81
N LYS A 49 -15.10 -5.97 -21.56
CA LYS A 49 -13.81 -6.44 -21.04
C LYS A 49 -14.00 -7.73 -20.23
N GLU A 50 -14.47 -8.77 -20.89
CA GLU A 50 -14.76 -10.07 -20.25
C GLU A 50 -13.52 -10.67 -19.58
N ASN A 51 -12.39 -10.71 -20.29
CA ASN A 51 -11.14 -11.24 -19.75
C ASN A 51 -10.63 -10.51 -18.50
N GLU A 52 -10.89 -9.19 -18.40
CA GLU A 52 -10.53 -8.40 -17.21
C GLU A 52 -11.53 -8.67 -16.09
N THR A 53 -12.79 -8.86 -16.43
CA THR A 53 -13.85 -9.19 -15.48
C THR A 53 -13.61 -10.54 -14.82
N ASP A 54 -13.30 -11.58 -15.60
CA ASP A 54 -13.08 -12.94 -15.11
C ASP A 54 -11.88 -13.06 -14.16
N LYS A 55 -10.91 -12.17 -14.30
CA LYS A 55 -9.75 -12.12 -13.39
C LYS A 55 -10.12 -11.68 -11.98
N ILE A 56 -11.14 -10.82 -11.85
CA ILE A 56 -11.48 -10.16 -10.58
C ILE A 56 -12.84 -10.59 -10.01
N LEU A 57 -13.71 -11.18 -10.85
CA LEU A 57 -14.98 -11.76 -10.40
C LEU A 57 -14.89 -13.29 -10.51
N LYS A 58 -14.67 -13.96 -9.37
CA LYS A 58 -14.51 -15.41 -9.29
C LYS A 58 -15.52 -15.99 -8.33
N ASN A 59 -16.32 -16.96 -8.78
CA ASN A 59 -17.31 -17.64 -7.93
C ASN A 59 -18.26 -16.68 -7.17
N GLY A 60 -18.61 -15.56 -7.81
CA GLY A 60 -19.48 -14.53 -7.21
C GLY A 60 -18.78 -13.60 -6.20
N TRP A 61 -17.47 -13.70 -6.04
CA TRP A 61 -16.64 -12.80 -5.24
C TRP A 61 -15.88 -11.83 -6.12
N TYR A 62 -15.85 -10.55 -5.70
CA TYR A 62 -15.02 -9.51 -6.28
C TYR A 62 -13.69 -9.44 -5.52
N TYR A 63 -12.61 -9.72 -6.22
CA TYR A 63 -11.24 -9.60 -5.75
C TYR A 63 -10.79 -8.16 -5.95
N THR A 64 -10.63 -7.44 -4.83
CA THR A 64 -10.45 -5.98 -4.88
C THR A 64 -9.03 -5.57 -5.27
N GLY A 65 -8.06 -6.45 -5.07
CA GLY A 65 -6.63 -6.15 -5.15
C GLY A 65 -6.13 -5.29 -3.98
N ASP A 66 -6.96 -5.00 -3.00
CA ASP A 66 -6.56 -4.31 -1.77
C ASP A 66 -6.18 -5.33 -0.70
N LEU A 67 -5.10 -5.08 0.02
CA LEU A 67 -4.71 -5.83 1.23
C LEU A 67 -5.42 -5.24 2.43
N ALA A 68 -5.87 -6.09 3.33
CA ALA A 68 -6.58 -5.69 4.52
C ALA A 68 -6.34 -6.64 5.70
N LYS A 69 -6.71 -6.16 6.89
CA LYS A 69 -6.85 -6.95 8.13
C LYS A 69 -8.23 -6.74 8.70
N GLN A 70 -8.77 -7.76 9.34
CA GLN A 70 -10.02 -7.67 10.08
C GLN A 70 -9.74 -7.94 11.56
N ASP A 71 -10.22 -7.09 12.44
CA ASP A 71 -10.11 -7.32 13.88
C ASP A 71 -11.18 -8.29 14.39
N LEU A 72 -11.11 -8.68 15.67
CA LEU A 72 -12.06 -9.57 16.32
C LEU A 72 -13.50 -9.02 16.37
N ASN A 73 -13.67 -7.71 16.23
CA ASN A 73 -14.97 -7.03 16.20
C ASN A 73 -15.51 -6.87 14.77
N GLY A 74 -14.77 -7.33 13.77
CA GLY A 74 -15.15 -7.28 12.37
C GLY A 74 -14.79 -5.98 11.64
N PHE A 75 -14.07 -5.03 12.28
CA PHE A 75 -13.62 -3.81 11.63
C PHE A 75 -12.49 -4.12 10.64
N ILE A 76 -12.58 -3.54 9.44
CA ILE A 76 -11.66 -3.76 8.35
C ILE A 76 -10.71 -2.56 8.23
N THR A 77 -9.41 -2.82 8.17
CA THR A 77 -8.36 -1.84 7.93
C THR A 77 -7.63 -2.18 6.65
N ILE A 78 -7.61 -1.28 5.68
CA ILE A 78 -6.83 -1.43 4.43
C ILE A 78 -5.35 -1.18 4.76
N THR A 79 -4.48 -2.11 4.36
CA THR A 79 -3.04 -2.06 4.64
C THR A 79 -2.18 -1.81 3.40
N GLY A 80 -2.77 -1.92 2.20
CA GLY A 80 -2.05 -1.69 0.96
C GLY A 80 -2.79 -2.19 -0.27
N ARG A 81 -2.03 -2.36 -1.35
CA ARG A 81 -2.51 -2.96 -2.61
C ARG A 81 -1.57 -4.05 -3.09
N LEU A 82 -2.12 -5.18 -3.50
CA LEU A 82 -1.36 -6.34 -4.01
C LEU A 82 -0.35 -5.95 -5.10
N LYS A 83 -0.79 -5.18 -6.10
CA LYS A 83 0.05 -4.76 -7.23
C LYS A 83 1.10 -3.69 -6.90
N GLU A 84 1.05 -3.11 -5.70
CA GLU A 84 2.00 -2.09 -5.24
C GLU A 84 2.99 -2.65 -4.22
N ILE A 85 2.82 -3.91 -3.81
CA ILE A 85 3.74 -4.59 -2.90
C ILE A 85 5.14 -4.64 -3.52
N ILE A 86 6.12 -4.23 -2.74
CA ILE A 86 7.54 -4.29 -3.09
C ILE A 86 8.05 -5.66 -2.65
N ILE A 87 8.63 -6.41 -3.59
CA ILE A 87 9.15 -7.75 -3.31
C ILE A 87 10.67 -7.68 -3.18
N ARG A 88 11.15 -7.59 -1.93
CA ARG A 88 12.57 -7.50 -1.59
C ARG A 88 13.11 -8.83 -1.09
N GLY A 89 13.91 -9.51 -1.91
CA GLY A 89 14.49 -10.80 -1.52
C GLY A 89 13.45 -11.84 -1.08
N GLY A 90 12.29 -11.86 -1.73
CA GLY A 90 11.17 -12.75 -1.40
C GLY A 90 10.29 -12.27 -0.23
N GLN A 91 10.58 -11.11 0.36
CA GLN A 91 9.77 -10.53 1.43
C GLN A 91 8.87 -9.42 0.89
N ASN A 92 7.61 -9.44 1.28
CA ASN A 92 6.61 -8.45 0.90
C ASN A 92 6.70 -7.20 1.78
N ILE A 93 6.76 -6.03 1.16
CA ILE A 93 6.79 -4.74 1.84
C ILE A 93 5.62 -3.90 1.30
N SER A 94 4.71 -3.49 2.19
CA SER A 94 3.67 -2.53 1.85
C SER A 94 4.24 -1.12 1.77
N PRO A 95 4.17 -0.42 0.62
CA PRO A 95 4.56 0.99 0.54
C PRO A 95 3.84 1.86 1.56
N THR A 96 2.56 1.61 1.79
CA THR A 96 1.73 2.36 2.74
C THR A 96 2.26 2.25 4.18
N GLU A 97 2.65 1.05 4.61
CA GLU A 97 3.24 0.84 5.94
C GLU A 97 4.52 1.66 6.12
N VAL A 98 5.37 1.69 5.08
CA VAL A 98 6.61 2.48 5.11
C VAL A 98 6.32 3.98 5.08
N GLU A 99 5.36 4.42 4.26
CA GLU A 99 4.89 5.81 4.20
C GLU A 99 4.37 6.28 5.57
N GLU A 100 3.52 5.49 6.22
CA GLU A 100 2.98 5.79 7.55
C GLU A 100 4.08 5.93 8.61
N ALA A 101 5.09 5.06 8.58
CA ALA A 101 6.23 5.13 9.49
C ALA A 101 7.04 6.41 9.26
N ILE A 102 7.33 6.76 8.01
CA ILE A 102 8.09 7.97 7.64
C ILE A 102 7.32 9.23 8.04
N LEU A 103 6.00 9.26 7.83
CA LEU A 103 5.15 10.42 8.15
C LEU A 103 5.05 10.74 9.66
N LYS A 104 5.41 9.79 10.54
CA LYS A 104 5.56 10.07 11.99
C LYS A 104 6.76 10.98 12.29
N ASN A 105 7.73 11.09 11.37
CA ASN A 105 8.85 12.00 11.53
C ASN A 105 8.36 13.46 11.43
N PRO A 106 8.57 14.30 12.47
CA PRO A 106 8.03 15.65 12.53
C PRO A 106 8.54 16.59 11.42
N LYS A 107 9.66 16.26 10.77
CA LYS A 107 10.26 17.04 9.68
C LYS A 107 9.61 16.78 8.32
N ILE A 108 8.87 15.67 8.19
CA ILE A 108 8.28 15.26 6.91
C ILE A 108 6.89 15.87 6.77
N LEU A 109 6.61 16.46 5.62
CA LEU A 109 5.30 16.98 5.23
C LEU A 109 4.48 15.94 4.49
N ASP A 110 5.10 15.26 3.51
CA ASP A 110 4.46 14.24 2.67
C ASP A 110 5.49 13.23 2.20
N CYS A 111 5.05 12.02 1.87
CA CYS A 111 5.97 11.00 1.38
C CYS A 111 5.25 10.02 0.43
N ALA A 112 6.03 9.42 -0.46
CA ALA A 112 5.59 8.30 -1.30
C ALA A 112 6.71 7.27 -1.40
N VAL A 113 6.35 6.00 -1.31
CA VAL A 113 7.29 4.87 -1.39
C VAL A 113 6.99 4.03 -2.61
N VAL A 114 8.03 3.62 -3.32
CA VAL A 114 7.96 2.76 -4.52
C VAL A 114 9.00 1.65 -4.45
N GLY A 115 8.76 0.56 -5.16
CA GLY A 115 9.78 -0.44 -5.45
C GLY A 115 10.64 0.00 -6.62
N LEU A 116 11.96 0.06 -6.45
CA LEU A 116 12.92 0.21 -7.53
C LEU A 116 13.60 -1.13 -7.81
N LYS A 117 13.87 -1.40 -9.07
CA LYS A 117 14.55 -2.64 -9.48
C LYS A 117 15.96 -2.73 -8.88
N HIS A 118 16.29 -3.91 -8.37
CA HIS A 118 17.60 -4.22 -7.81
C HIS A 118 18.09 -5.57 -8.34
N SER A 119 19.35 -5.63 -8.74
CA SER A 119 19.93 -6.80 -9.43
C SER A 119 19.89 -8.10 -8.63
N GLU A 120 20.02 -8.04 -7.31
CA GLU A 120 20.09 -9.21 -6.43
C GLU A 120 18.81 -9.45 -5.62
N LEU A 121 18.10 -8.36 -5.26
CA LEU A 121 16.96 -8.44 -4.35
C LEU A 121 15.60 -8.38 -5.06
N GLY A 122 15.58 -8.28 -6.39
CA GLY A 122 14.38 -8.04 -7.18
C GLY A 122 13.97 -6.58 -7.11
N GLU A 123 13.45 -6.15 -5.95
CA GLU A 123 13.12 -4.75 -5.69
C GLU A 123 13.68 -4.28 -4.35
N ILE A 124 13.85 -2.96 -4.24
CA ILE A 124 14.19 -2.28 -2.98
C ILE A 124 13.22 -1.11 -2.74
N PRO A 125 12.83 -0.84 -1.49
CA PRO A 125 11.98 0.30 -1.17
C PRO A 125 12.75 1.61 -1.30
N ALA A 126 12.19 2.55 -2.06
CA ALA A 126 12.68 3.91 -2.22
C ALA A 126 11.61 4.91 -1.77
N ALA A 127 11.98 5.79 -0.84
CA ALA A 127 11.11 6.82 -0.30
C ALA A 127 11.41 8.17 -0.95
N PHE A 128 10.37 8.84 -1.44
CA PHE A 128 10.41 10.20 -1.94
C PHE A 128 9.69 11.09 -0.94
N VAL A 129 10.41 12.04 -0.34
CA VAL A 129 9.91 12.83 0.78
C VAL A 129 9.86 14.32 0.45
N ILE A 130 8.80 14.99 0.93
CA ILE A 130 8.69 16.43 0.98
C ILE A 130 8.92 16.85 2.43
N LEU A 131 9.85 17.77 2.65
CA LEU A 131 10.13 18.30 3.98
C LEU A 131 9.18 19.46 4.32
N LYS A 132 8.97 19.68 5.61
CA LYS A 132 8.34 20.91 6.08
C LYS A 132 9.27 22.11 5.82
N GLU A 133 8.70 23.29 5.80
CA GLU A 133 9.44 24.54 5.59
C GLU A 133 10.52 24.74 6.66
N GLY A 134 11.72 25.10 6.22
CA GLY A 134 12.87 25.33 7.10
C GLY A 134 13.65 24.07 7.50
N GLU A 135 13.16 22.87 7.18
CA GLU A 135 13.84 21.62 7.53
C GLU A 135 14.98 21.29 6.56
N ILE A 136 16.05 20.71 7.09
CA ILE A 136 17.21 20.28 6.30
C ILE A 136 17.12 18.79 6.02
N PHE A 137 17.31 18.43 4.75
CA PHE A 137 17.30 17.01 4.32
C PHE A 137 18.53 16.27 4.82
N ASN A 138 18.30 15.15 5.50
CA ASN A 138 19.34 14.19 5.85
C ASN A 138 18.78 12.77 5.70
N GLU A 139 19.26 12.06 4.66
CA GLU A 139 18.83 10.71 4.35
C GLU A 139 19.04 9.74 5.52
N ASN A 140 20.23 9.78 6.16
CA ASN A 140 20.56 8.87 7.26
C ASN A 140 19.69 9.12 8.49
N GLU A 141 19.34 10.35 8.78
CA GLU A 141 18.45 10.69 9.89
C GLU A 141 17.06 10.08 9.68
N ILE A 142 16.52 10.18 8.46
CA ILE A 142 15.21 9.61 8.13
C ILE A 142 15.25 8.07 8.21
N LYS A 143 16.30 7.44 7.67
CA LYS A 143 16.48 5.97 7.77
C LYS A 143 16.59 5.52 9.22
N ASN A 144 17.37 6.22 10.03
CA ASN A 144 17.52 5.92 11.45
C ASN A 144 16.20 6.08 12.21
N PHE A 145 15.39 7.10 11.89
CA PHE A 145 14.05 7.24 12.46
C PHE A 145 13.18 6.00 12.17
N CYS A 146 13.24 5.49 10.94
CA CYS A 146 12.49 4.31 10.54
C CYS A 146 12.91 3.03 11.29
N THR A 147 14.12 2.96 11.88
CA THR A 147 14.56 1.76 12.61
C THR A 147 13.72 1.47 13.87
N ASN A 148 13.09 2.51 14.43
CA ASN A 148 12.22 2.38 15.60
C ASN A 148 10.78 1.96 15.24
N GLU A 149 10.40 2.13 13.98
CA GLU A 149 9.03 1.94 13.49
C GLU A 149 8.88 0.71 12.61
N LEU A 150 9.95 0.28 11.94
CA LEU A 150 9.92 -0.75 10.90
C LEU A 150 10.94 -1.86 11.16
N SER A 151 10.60 -3.07 10.73
CA SER A 151 11.56 -4.16 10.62
C SER A 151 12.68 -3.79 9.63
N LYS A 152 13.90 -4.26 9.88
CA LYS A 152 15.10 -3.88 9.13
C LYS A 152 14.95 -3.98 7.60
N TYR A 153 14.29 -5.03 7.11
CA TYR A 153 14.11 -5.24 5.67
C TYR A 153 13.13 -4.27 4.99
N LYS A 154 12.28 -3.58 5.79
CA LYS A 154 11.30 -2.58 5.34
C LYS A 154 11.85 -1.17 5.29
N ILE A 155 13.01 -0.93 5.93
CA ILE A 155 13.64 0.40 5.92
C ILE A 155 14.02 0.74 4.49
N PRO A 156 13.68 1.95 3.99
CA PRO A 156 14.04 2.35 2.63
C PRO A 156 15.55 2.31 2.38
N ASP A 157 15.94 1.64 1.30
CA ASP A 157 17.35 1.63 0.85
C ASP A 157 17.76 3.00 0.30
N ILE A 158 16.78 3.73 -0.26
CA ILE A 158 16.96 5.04 -0.86
C ILE A 158 15.94 6.00 -0.26
N VAL A 159 16.39 7.19 0.16
CA VAL A 159 15.52 8.31 0.51
C VAL A 159 15.93 9.54 -0.31
N LYS A 160 14.97 10.14 -1.00
CA LYS A 160 15.21 11.33 -1.84
C LYS A 160 14.25 12.45 -1.49
N LYS A 161 14.79 13.66 -1.33
CA LYS A 161 13.97 14.87 -1.25
C LYS A 161 13.45 15.22 -2.63
N ILE A 162 12.15 15.55 -2.70
CA ILE A 162 11.48 16.08 -3.89
C ILE A 162 10.61 17.28 -3.50
N ASP A 163 10.25 18.10 -4.48
CA ASP A 163 9.43 19.29 -4.24
C ASP A 163 7.93 18.97 -4.31
N PHE A 164 7.52 17.95 -5.06
CA PHE A 164 6.13 17.51 -5.13
C PHE A 164 6.01 16.02 -5.44
N ILE A 165 4.95 15.38 -4.93
CA ILE A 165 4.55 14.02 -5.25
C ILE A 165 3.49 14.06 -6.35
N PRO A 166 3.74 13.45 -7.54
CA PRO A 166 2.74 13.41 -8.61
C PRO A 166 1.50 12.65 -8.15
N ARG A 167 0.32 13.29 -8.30
CA ARG A 167 -0.98 12.72 -7.93
C ARG A 167 -1.96 12.85 -9.08
N THR A 168 -2.93 11.94 -9.14
CA THR A 168 -4.08 12.06 -10.04
C THR A 168 -5.00 13.20 -9.61
N GLY A 169 -5.95 13.60 -10.45
CA GLY A 169 -6.98 14.58 -10.08
C GLY A 169 -7.84 14.17 -8.87
N SER A 170 -7.89 12.87 -8.53
CA SER A 170 -8.55 12.34 -7.33
C SER A 170 -7.62 12.23 -6.11
N GLY A 171 -6.38 12.74 -6.19
CA GLY A 171 -5.41 12.76 -5.09
C GLY A 171 -4.57 11.47 -4.94
N LYS A 172 -4.76 10.45 -5.78
CA LYS A 172 -3.99 9.19 -5.69
C LYS A 172 -2.57 9.39 -6.19
N THR A 173 -1.57 8.91 -5.44
CA THR A 173 -0.15 8.94 -5.82
C THR A 173 0.11 8.19 -7.12
N MET A 174 0.79 8.84 -8.06
CA MET A 174 1.19 8.26 -9.36
C MET A 174 2.60 7.66 -9.22
N ARG A 175 2.72 6.51 -8.53
CA ARG A 175 4.00 5.86 -8.21
C ARG A 175 4.86 5.59 -9.45
N TYR A 176 4.23 5.21 -10.57
CA TYR A 176 4.95 4.97 -11.82
C TYR A 176 5.72 6.21 -12.32
N LYS A 177 5.18 7.43 -12.11
CA LYS A 177 5.88 8.67 -12.47
C LYS A 177 7.09 8.93 -11.57
N LEU A 178 7.02 8.55 -10.29
CA LEU A 178 8.18 8.67 -9.40
C LEU A 178 9.32 7.75 -9.85
N ILE A 179 8.99 6.52 -10.26
CA ILE A 179 9.96 5.56 -10.80
C ILE A 179 10.59 6.12 -12.08
N GLN A 180 9.79 6.54 -13.05
CA GLN A 180 10.28 7.12 -14.31
C GLN A 180 11.19 8.33 -14.07
N ASN A 181 10.76 9.29 -13.26
CA ASN A 181 11.54 10.49 -12.95
C ASN A 181 12.86 10.17 -12.23
N TYR A 182 12.89 9.10 -11.44
CA TYR A 182 14.11 8.65 -10.77
C TYR A 182 15.08 8.00 -11.76
N GLU A 183 14.60 7.10 -12.62
CA GLU A 183 15.40 6.42 -13.63
C GLU A 183 15.99 7.41 -14.64
N GLU A 184 15.21 8.39 -15.12
CA GLU A 184 15.67 9.44 -16.05
C GLU A 184 16.77 10.33 -15.45
N LYS A 185 16.80 10.55 -14.13
CA LYS A 185 17.83 11.36 -13.46
C LYS A 185 19.06 10.56 -13.05
N SER A 186 19.01 9.25 -13.16
CA SER A 186 20.09 8.35 -12.75
C SER A 186 20.97 7.92 -13.94
N ILE A 187 20.64 8.37 -15.16
CA ILE A 187 21.42 8.27 -16.39
C ILE A 187 22.17 9.59 -16.61
#